data_82b9bdb1bc6d43a94570444c9c8be25b
#
_entry.id   82b9bdb1bc6d43a94570444c9c8be25b
#
_cell.length_a   1.000
_cell.length_b   1.000
_cell.length_c   1.000
_cell.angle_alpha   90.00
_cell.angle_beta   90.00
_cell.angle_gamma   90.00
#
_symmetry.space_group_name_H-M   'P 1'
#
loop_
_entity.id
_entity.type
_entity.pdbx_description
1 polymer ?
#
loop_
_entity_poly.entity_id
_entity_poly.type
_entity_poly.pdbx_seq_one_letter_code
_entity_poly.pdbx_strand_id
1 'polypeptide(L)'
;MWMFKPEPKLVAADDALPGRSEPILDPAPHAVLGTPITGPWKDGQRSILIALGCFWGAEKMFWETEGVESTSVGYAGGTTPNPTYYEVCRGLTNHAEAVEVVYDPQRISLRDLVVQALEAHDPTQGFRQGNDAVSYTHLT
;
A
#
# COMPACT_ATOMS: atom_id res chain seq x y z
N MET A 1 -32.74 3.17 9.00
CA MET A 1 -32.65 1.91 8.25
C MET A 1 -31.18 1.52 8.13
N TRP A 2 -30.81 0.41 8.75
CA TRP A 2 -29.45 -0.12 8.64
C TRP A 2 -29.32 -0.73 7.24
N MET A 3 -28.64 -0.03 6.32
CA MET A 3 -28.22 -0.67 5.09
C MET A 3 -27.09 -1.63 5.45
N PHE A 4 -27.34 -2.92 5.35
CA PHE A 4 -26.28 -3.92 5.36
C PHE A 4 -25.31 -3.61 4.21
N LYS A 5 -24.14 -3.04 4.52
CA LYS A 5 -23.05 -3.05 3.55
C LYS A 5 -22.64 -4.51 3.36
N PRO A 6 -22.62 -5.01 2.13
CA PRO A 6 -22.12 -6.36 1.90
C PRO A 6 -20.70 -6.49 2.45
N GLU A 7 -20.39 -7.65 3.04
CA GLU A 7 -19.05 -7.90 3.51
C GLU A 7 -18.05 -7.80 2.36
N PRO A 8 -16.90 -7.12 2.56
CA PRO A 8 -15.86 -7.03 1.56
C PRO A 8 -15.35 -8.43 1.20
N LYS A 9 -15.23 -8.71 -0.09
CA LYS A 9 -14.71 -9.97 -0.61
C LYS A 9 -13.89 -9.74 -1.86
N LEU A 10 -12.99 -10.66 -2.14
CA LEU A 10 -12.28 -10.67 -3.42
C LEU A 10 -13.28 -11.01 -4.54
N VAL A 11 -13.13 -10.35 -5.67
CA VAL A 11 -13.90 -10.62 -6.89
C VAL A 11 -13.09 -11.47 -7.86
N ALA A 12 -13.75 -12.25 -8.71
CA ALA A 12 -13.08 -12.96 -9.79
C ALA A 12 -12.41 -11.95 -10.75
N ALA A 13 -11.31 -12.36 -11.37
CA ALA A 13 -10.56 -11.48 -12.27
C ALA A 13 -11.43 -10.93 -13.42
N ASP A 14 -12.35 -11.74 -13.93
CA ASP A 14 -13.27 -11.36 -15.00
C ASP A 14 -14.37 -10.39 -14.54
N ASP A 15 -14.63 -10.33 -13.24
CA ASP A 15 -15.61 -9.42 -12.62
C ASP A 15 -14.94 -8.12 -12.10
N ALA A 16 -13.62 -8.05 -12.13
CA ALA A 16 -12.86 -6.89 -11.70
C ALA A 16 -13.02 -5.72 -12.69
N LEU A 17 -12.84 -4.49 -12.18
CA LEU A 17 -12.84 -3.32 -13.05
C LEU A 17 -11.71 -3.37 -14.07
N PRO A 18 -11.93 -2.92 -15.31
CA PRO A 18 -10.95 -3.06 -16.41
C PRO A 18 -9.70 -2.18 -16.25
N GLY A 19 -9.80 -1.07 -15.51
CA GLY A 19 -8.67 -0.13 -15.37
C GLY A 19 -8.23 0.48 -16.70
N ARG A 20 -6.93 0.76 -16.83
CA ARG A 20 -6.31 1.38 -18.01
C ARG A 20 -4.86 0.95 -18.18
N SER A 21 -4.36 1.02 -19.41
CA SER A 21 -2.97 0.66 -19.74
C SER A 21 -1.95 1.73 -19.30
N GLU A 22 -2.37 2.98 -19.27
CA GLU A 22 -1.48 4.11 -18.98
C GLU A 22 -1.49 4.47 -17.49
N PRO A 23 -0.32 4.79 -16.90
CA PRO A 23 -0.25 5.38 -15.57
C PRO A 23 -1.06 6.67 -15.47
N ILE A 24 -1.65 6.91 -14.31
CA ILE A 24 -2.47 8.12 -14.07
C ILE A 24 -1.59 9.33 -13.74
N LEU A 25 -0.46 9.10 -13.09
CA LEU A 25 0.44 10.14 -12.59
C LEU A 25 1.87 9.87 -13.05
N ASP A 26 2.59 10.95 -13.35
CA ASP A 26 4.04 10.92 -13.46
C ASP A 26 4.64 11.08 -12.07
N PRO A 27 5.49 10.13 -11.62
CA PRO A 27 6.05 10.19 -10.28
C PRO A 27 7.05 11.33 -10.14
N ALA A 28 6.85 12.18 -9.12
CA ALA A 28 7.80 13.19 -8.69
C ALA A 28 8.71 12.61 -7.58
N PRO A 29 9.86 13.23 -7.29
CA PRO A 29 10.69 12.85 -6.15
C PRO A 29 9.94 12.95 -4.83
N HIS A 30 10.36 12.15 -3.84
CA HIS A 30 9.77 12.14 -2.50
C HIS A 30 9.78 13.54 -1.89
N ALA A 31 8.61 14.02 -1.47
CA ALA A 31 8.43 15.42 -1.04
C ALA A 31 9.24 15.77 0.22
N VAL A 32 9.52 14.81 1.10
CA VAL A 32 10.26 15.00 2.35
C VAL A 32 11.72 14.61 2.20
N LEU A 33 12.00 13.45 1.62
CA LEU A 33 13.37 12.90 1.53
C LEU A 33 14.11 13.35 0.27
N GLY A 34 13.41 13.85 -0.75
CA GLY A 34 14.00 14.27 -2.03
C GLY A 34 14.54 13.13 -2.90
N THR A 35 14.32 11.89 -2.51
CA THR A 35 14.81 10.69 -3.19
C THR A 35 13.83 10.23 -4.28
N PRO A 36 14.29 9.45 -5.28
CA PRO A 36 13.38 8.83 -6.25
C PRO A 36 12.35 7.93 -5.57
N ILE A 37 11.12 7.95 -6.07
CA ILE A 37 10.03 7.08 -5.59
C ILE A 37 9.76 5.89 -6.52
N THR A 38 10.46 5.80 -7.63
CA THR A 38 10.38 4.69 -8.57
C THR A 38 11.76 4.12 -8.84
N GLY A 39 11.84 2.80 -9.04
CA GLY A 39 13.08 2.15 -9.41
C GLY A 39 13.59 2.56 -10.81
N PRO A 40 14.76 2.05 -11.21
CA PRO A 40 15.55 1.03 -10.50
C PRO A 40 16.22 1.56 -9.24
N TRP A 41 16.30 0.71 -8.22
CA TRP A 41 16.96 1.06 -6.97
C TRP A 41 18.48 0.92 -7.08
N LYS A 42 19.22 1.64 -6.26
CA LYS A 42 20.68 1.56 -6.22
C LYS A 42 21.13 0.19 -5.69
N ASP A 43 22.36 -0.19 -6.05
CA ASP A 43 22.96 -1.40 -5.50
C ASP A 43 22.99 -1.35 -3.96
N GLY A 44 22.58 -2.44 -3.33
CA GLY A 44 22.47 -2.54 -1.88
C GLY A 44 21.13 -2.06 -1.29
N GLN A 45 20.35 -1.26 -2.02
CA GLN A 45 18.99 -0.92 -1.60
C GLN A 45 18.03 -2.11 -1.82
N ARG A 46 17.03 -2.19 -0.97
CA ARG A 46 15.92 -3.15 -1.09
C ARG A 46 14.60 -2.41 -0.94
N SER A 47 13.54 -3.00 -1.46
CA SER A 47 12.18 -2.48 -1.27
C SER A 47 11.25 -3.56 -0.74
N ILE A 48 10.24 -3.12 -0.01
CA ILE A 48 9.12 -3.95 0.44
C ILE A 48 7.82 -3.19 0.26
N LEU A 49 6.77 -3.90 -0.14
CA LEU A 49 5.40 -3.40 -0.18
C LEU A 49 4.67 -3.85 1.09
N ILE A 50 4.10 -2.90 1.82
CA ILE A 50 3.38 -3.17 3.06
C ILE A 50 2.01 -2.50 2.99
N ALA A 51 0.95 -3.29 3.13
CA ALA A 51 -0.42 -2.80 3.18
C ALA A 51 -0.91 -2.75 4.63
N LEU A 52 -1.25 -1.55 5.12
CA LEU A 52 -1.63 -1.29 6.51
C LEU A 52 -2.98 -0.57 6.63
N GLY A 53 -3.79 -0.58 5.59
CA GLY A 53 -5.00 0.23 5.50
C GLY A 53 -4.65 1.66 5.05
N CYS A 54 -5.18 2.68 5.70
CA CYS A 54 -4.89 4.06 5.32
C CYS A 54 -3.37 4.34 5.29
N PHE A 55 -2.85 4.62 4.09
CA PHE A 55 -1.40 4.74 3.88
C PHE A 55 -0.77 6.05 4.37
N TRP A 56 -1.56 7.08 4.69
CA TRP A 56 -1.02 8.36 5.13
C TRP A 56 -0.16 8.25 6.40
N GLY A 57 -0.73 7.68 7.45
CA GLY A 57 0.00 7.47 8.71
C GLY A 57 1.11 6.45 8.58
N ALA A 58 0.87 5.39 7.81
CA ALA A 58 1.86 4.35 7.56
C ALA A 58 3.08 4.89 6.80
N GLU A 59 2.87 5.65 5.74
CA GLU A 59 3.97 6.24 4.97
C GLU A 59 4.83 7.15 5.84
N LYS A 60 4.21 8.04 6.62
CA LYS A 60 4.92 8.95 7.51
C LYS A 60 5.79 8.20 8.52
N MET A 61 5.27 7.16 9.13
CA MET A 61 6.02 6.33 10.07
C MET A 61 7.31 5.78 9.43
N PHE A 62 7.22 5.33 8.18
CA PHE A 62 8.37 4.76 7.48
C PHE A 62 9.38 5.81 7.04
N TRP A 63 8.97 6.95 6.47
CA TRP A 63 9.98 7.94 6.06
C TRP A 63 10.70 8.60 7.24
N GLU A 64 10.11 8.60 8.43
CA GLU A 64 10.76 9.06 9.67
C GLU A 64 11.70 8.02 10.29
N THR A 65 11.71 6.80 9.77
CA THR A 65 12.54 5.70 10.27
C THR A 65 13.95 5.78 9.70
N GLU A 66 14.95 5.78 10.56
CA GLU A 66 16.35 5.75 10.13
C GLU A 66 16.67 4.48 9.34
N GLY A 67 17.35 4.62 8.21
CA GLY A 67 17.64 3.52 7.29
C GLY A 67 16.65 3.38 6.14
N VAL A 68 15.48 4.04 6.22
CA VAL A 68 14.55 4.18 5.11
C VAL A 68 15.00 5.33 4.21
N GLU A 69 15.14 5.07 2.93
CA GLU A 69 15.69 6.01 1.95
C GLU A 69 14.62 6.62 1.04
N SER A 70 13.53 5.93 0.82
CA SER A 70 12.38 6.45 0.09
C SER A 70 11.10 5.72 0.47
N THR A 71 9.97 6.39 0.29
CA THR A 71 8.64 5.79 0.40
C THR A 71 7.76 6.27 -0.74
N SER A 72 6.80 5.47 -1.11
CA SER A 72 5.72 5.86 -2.00
C SER A 72 4.44 5.12 -1.63
N VAL A 73 3.32 5.67 -2.02
CA VAL A 73 2.00 5.08 -1.74
C VAL A 73 1.30 4.71 -3.03
N GLY A 74 0.49 3.67 -2.95
CA GLY A 74 -0.25 3.21 -4.11
C GLY A 74 -1.15 2.04 -3.76
N TYR A 75 -1.51 1.30 -4.78
CA TYR A 75 -2.40 0.16 -4.69
C TYR A 75 -1.70 -1.09 -5.21
N ALA A 76 -1.79 -2.18 -4.46
CA ALA A 76 -1.08 -3.41 -4.80
C ALA A 76 -1.90 -4.67 -4.49
N GLY A 77 -1.49 -5.78 -5.07
CA GLY A 77 -2.08 -7.10 -4.84
C GLY A 77 -3.30 -7.42 -5.69
N GLY A 78 -3.88 -6.45 -6.38
CA GLY A 78 -5.07 -6.63 -7.19
C GLY A 78 -4.80 -6.93 -8.66
N THR A 79 -5.88 -6.99 -9.44
CA THR A 79 -5.87 -7.35 -10.86
C THR A 79 -6.14 -6.20 -11.81
N THR A 80 -6.77 -5.12 -11.34
CA THR A 80 -7.09 -3.95 -12.16
C THR A 80 -5.83 -3.10 -12.42
N PRO A 81 -5.40 -2.91 -13.68
CA PRO A 81 -4.22 -2.10 -13.97
C PRO A 81 -4.49 -0.60 -13.79
N ASN A 82 -3.52 0.11 -13.21
CA ASN A 82 -3.55 1.56 -13.00
C ASN A 82 -4.89 2.09 -12.46
N PRO A 83 -5.38 1.58 -11.32
CA PRO A 83 -6.69 1.95 -10.79
C PRO A 83 -6.68 3.37 -10.23
N THR A 84 -7.84 4.05 -10.29
CA THR A 84 -8.06 5.28 -9.53
C THR A 84 -8.42 4.96 -8.08
N TYR A 85 -8.27 5.95 -7.21
CA TYR A 85 -8.74 5.86 -5.82
C TYR A 85 -10.21 5.43 -5.72
N TYR A 86 -11.08 6.04 -6.52
CA TYR A 86 -12.51 5.72 -6.51
C TYR A 86 -12.79 4.28 -6.96
N GLU A 87 -12.06 3.78 -7.94
CA GLU A 87 -12.17 2.39 -8.38
C GLU A 87 -11.76 1.42 -7.27
N VAL A 88 -10.66 1.70 -6.56
CA VAL A 88 -10.21 0.87 -5.42
C VAL A 88 -11.23 0.91 -4.28
N CYS A 89 -11.78 2.07 -3.96
CA CYS A 89 -12.80 2.23 -2.91
C CYS A 89 -14.09 1.43 -3.18
N ARG A 90 -14.38 1.09 -4.43
CA ARG A 90 -15.52 0.23 -4.78
C ARG A 90 -15.32 -1.24 -4.41
N GLY A 91 -14.11 -1.65 -4.07
CA GLY A 91 -13.80 -3.03 -3.72
C GLY A 91 -13.80 -4.01 -4.90
N LEU A 92 -13.77 -3.52 -6.14
CA LEU A 92 -13.82 -4.33 -7.37
C LEU A 92 -12.50 -4.42 -8.12
N THR A 93 -11.40 -4.00 -7.50
CA THR A 93 -10.06 -4.04 -8.10
C THR A 93 -9.16 -5.11 -7.47
N ASN A 94 -9.56 -5.67 -6.34
CA ASN A 94 -8.77 -6.55 -5.46
C ASN A 94 -7.47 -5.92 -4.93
N HIS A 95 -7.26 -4.61 -5.14
CA HIS A 95 -6.10 -3.91 -4.59
C HIS A 95 -6.28 -3.56 -3.11
N ALA A 96 -5.16 -3.56 -2.38
CA ALA A 96 -5.04 -2.93 -1.08
C ALA A 96 -4.23 -1.63 -1.19
N GLU A 97 -4.49 -0.68 -0.31
CA GLU A 97 -3.61 0.47 -0.12
C GLU A 97 -2.27 -0.02 0.44
N ALA A 98 -1.18 0.36 -0.19
CA ALA A 98 0.15 -0.10 0.15
C ALA A 98 1.16 1.04 0.18
N VAL A 99 2.16 0.88 1.03
CA VAL A 99 3.36 1.72 1.05
C VAL A 99 4.52 0.89 0.51
N GLU A 100 5.23 1.40 -0.48
CA GLU A 100 6.54 0.88 -0.84
C GLU A 100 7.59 1.57 0.02
N VAL A 101 8.40 0.76 0.70
CA VAL A 101 9.49 1.24 1.56
C VAL A 101 10.79 0.79 0.95
N VAL A 102 11.62 1.76 0.55
CA VAL A 102 13.00 1.52 0.06
C VAL A 102 13.96 1.77 1.20
N TYR A 103 14.79 0.80 1.52
CA TYR A 103 15.65 0.85 2.69
C TYR A 103 17.06 0.29 2.43
N ASP A 104 18.00 0.72 3.26
CA ASP A 104 19.35 0.16 3.33
C ASP A 104 19.36 -0.98 4.36
N PRO A 105 19.52 -2.25 3.94
CA PRO A 105 19.51 -3.39 4.86
C PRO A 105 20.69 -3.43 5.82
N GLN A 106 21.73 -2.61 5.63
CA GLN A 106 22.82 -2.45 6.58
C GLN A 106 22.47 -1.48 7.71
N ARG A 107 21.46 -0.62 7.53
CA ARG A 107 21.03 0.38 8.51
C ARG A 107 19.75 -0.02 9.25
N ILE A 108 18.86 -0.74 8.58
CA ILE A 108 17.63 -1.29 9.18
C ILE A 108 17.33 -2.65 8.55
N SER A 109 16.92 -3.61 9.36
CA SER A 109 16.57 -4.94 8.89
C SER A 109 15.13 -4.99 8.36
N LEU A 110 14.88 -5.94 7.46
CA LEU A 110 13.51 -6.25 7.03
C LEU A 110 12.63 -6.62 8.22
N ARG A 111 13.18 -7.35 9.20
CA ARG A 111 12.46 -7.73 10.41
C ARG A 111 11.96 -6.50 11.18
N ASP A 112 12.80 -5.48 11.36
CA ASP A 112 12.43 -4.28 12.10
C ASP A 112 11.31 -3.50 11.38
N LEU A 113 11.35 -3.43 10.05
CA LEU A 113 10.27 -2.84 9.25
C LEU A 113 8.96 -3.61 9.39
N VAL A 114 9.01 -4.94 9.34
CA VAL A 114 7.82 -5.79 9.52
C VAL A 114 7.27 -5.67 10.93
N VAL A 115 8.11 -5.62 11.97
CA VAL A 115 7.68 -5.42 13.36
C VAL A 115 6.96 -4.08 13.51
N GLN A 116 7.49 -3.00 12.96
CA GLN A 116 6.81 -1.69 12.96
C GLN A 116 5.44 -1.76 12.29
N ALA A 117 5.35 -2.45 11.16
CA ALA A 117 4.08 -2.65 10.45
C ALA A 117 3.05 -3.39 11.31
N LEU A 118 3.46 -4.47 11.96
CA LEU A 118 2.58 -5.28 12.81
C LEU A 118 2.15 -4.53 14.08
N GLU A 119 3.00 -3.68 14.64
CA GLU A 119 2.65 -2.83 15.79
C GLU A 119 1.66 -1.72 15.41
N ALA A 120 1.72 -1.22 14.18
CA ALA A 120 0.86 -0.15 13.69
C ALA A 120 -0.48 -0.63 13.13
N HIS A 121 -0.63 -1.92 12.85
CA HIS A 121 -1.80 -2.52 12.20
C HIS A 121 -2.20 -3.83 12.88
N ASP A 122 -3.52 -4.06 12.98
CA ASP A 122 -4.05 -5.35 13.42
C ASP A 122 -4.34 -6.25 12.20
N PRO A 123 -3.46 -7.22 11.87
CA PRO A 123 -3.64 -8.09 10.70
C PRO A 123 -4.80 -9.08 10.89
N THR A 124 -5.34 -9.22 12.09
CA THR A 124 -6.45 -10.15 12.38
C THR A 124 -7.81 -9.60 12.01
N GLN A 125 -7.93 -8.30 11.71
CA GLN A 125 -9.22 -7.68 11.39
C GLN A 125 -9.81 -8.11 10.05
N GLY A 126 -9.02 -8.59 9.10
CA GLY A 126 -9.45 -8.99 7.75
C GLY A 126 -10.27 -7.92 7.02
N PHE A 127 -9.85 -7.51 5.84
CA PHE A 127 -10.53 -6.49 5.01
C PHE A 127 -10.92 -5.19 5.74
N ARG A 128 -10.27 -4.87 6.87
CA ARG A 128 -10.60 -3.66 7.64
C ARG A 128 -9.43 -3.15 8.48
N GLN A 129 -9.47 -1.86 8.77
CA GLN A 129 -8.66 -1.20 9.78
C GLN A 129 -9.58 -0.33 10.63
N GLY A 130 -9.76 -0.69 11.90
CA GLY A 130 -10.74 0.00 12.75
C GLY A 130 -12.13 -0.04 12.12
N ASN A 131 -12.68 1.13 11.76
CA ASN A 131 -13.99 1.28 11.13
C ASN A 131 -13.97 1.21 9.59
N ASP A 132 -12.79 1.22 8.96
CA ASP A 132 -12.64 1.07 7.52
C ASP A 132 -12.75 -0.40 7.13
N ALA A 133 -13.90 -0.79 6.60
CA ALA A 133 -14.20 -2.16 6.23
C ALA A 133 -14.33 -2.27 4.70
N VAL A 134 -13.20 -2.40 4.02
CA VAL A 134 -13.12 -2.53 2.55
C VAL A 134 -11.95 -3.43 2.17
N SER A 135 -11.98 -3.98 0.96
CA SER A 135 -10.97 -4.94 0.50
C SER A 135 -9.54 -4.39 0.47
N TYR A 136 -9.38 -3.07 0.33
CA TYR A 136 -8.06 -2.44 0.25
C TYR A 136 -7.39 -2.20 1.62
N THR A 137 -8.03 -2.55 2.74
CA THR A 137 -7.49 -2.32 4.10
C THR A 137 -6.81 -3.53 4.72
N HIS A 138 -6.84 -4.69 4.09
CA HIS A 138 -6.17 -5.88 4.61
C HIS A 138 -4.66 -5.83 4.39
N LEU A 139 -3.91 -6.49 5.28
CA LEU A 139 -2.46 -6.66 5.14
C LEU A 139 -2.15 -7.64 4.00
N THR A 140 -1.30 -7.23 3.08
CA THR A 140 -0.80 -8.08 1.98
C THR A 140 0.69 -8.34 2.05
#